data_57546f58846b496316070d78523e594a
#
_entry.id   57546f58846b496316070d78523e594a
#
_cell.length_a   1.000
_cell.length_b   1.000
_cell.length_c   1.000
_cell.angle_alpha   90.00
_cell.angle_beta   90.00
_cell.angle_gamma   90.00
#
_symmetry.space_group_name_H-M   'P 1'
#
loop_
_entity.id
_entity.type
_entity.pdbx_description
1 polymer ?
#
loop_
_entity_poly.entity_id
_entity_poly.type
_entity_poly.pdbx_seq_one_letter_code
_entity_poly.pdbx_strand_id
1 'polypeptide(L)'
;PDQRGTGRSSRIDTHIMKTMDGETGAAFLKHFLADSIIRDFEHLRRTEFGGARWATLGQSYGGFLTLTYLSLFPKGVIASFTTGGIPHVPADATDVYRHTFPRMASKTKRFYERYPVDVERVAALADILDSRKVVLPNGDPLTVERLQCLGADFGMKPSFERVHWMLDQAFLDGDGSVSAGS
;
A
#
# COMPACT_ATOMS: atom_id res chain seq x y z
N PRO A 1 0.22 -21.67 -1.14
CA PRO A 1 0.22 -21.23 0.25
C PRO A 1 0.28 -19.70 0.31
N ASP A 2 -0.22 -19.13 1.43
CA ASP A 2 -0.05 -17.71 1.68
C ASP A 2 1.37 -17.45 2.17
N GLN A 3 1.97 -16.34 1.74
CA GLN A 3 3.29 -15.94 2.23
C GLN A 3 3.28 -15.70 3.73
N ARG A 4 4.45 -15.82 4.38
CA ARG A 4 4.60 -15.47 5.79
C ARG A 4 4.07 -14.07 6.08
N GLY A 5 3.44 -13.87 7.22
CA GLY A 5 2.87 -12.60 7.66
C GLY A 5 1.47 -12.29 7.12
N THR A 6 0.89 -13.11 6.23
CA THR A 6 -0.39 -12.83 5.57
C THR A 6 -1.33 -14.03 5.54
N GLY A 7 -2.59 -13.79 5.22
CA GLY A 7 -3.60 -14.79 4.91
C GLY A 7 -3.79 -15.83 6.02
N ARG A 8 -3.64 -17.10 5.67
CA ARG A 8 -3.71 -18.26 6.57
C ARG A 8 -2.38 -18.58 7.25
N SER A 9 -1.28 -17.97 6.80
CA SER A 9 -0.02 -17.98 7.54
C SER A 9 -0.12 -17.09 8.76
N SER A 10 0.83 -17.20 9.71
CA SER A 10 0.85 -16.36 10.91
C SER A 10 0.85 -14.89 10.51
N ARG A 11 -0.23 -14.18 10.82
CA ARG A 11 -0.40 -12.77 10.46
C ARG A 11 0.48 -11.89 11.32
N ILE A 12 0.97 -10.82 10.73
CA ILE A 12 1.52 -9.69 11.46
C ILE A 12 0.43 -8.63 11.55
N ASP A 13 0.12 -8.22 12.76
CA ASP A 13 -0.85 -7.16 13.05
C ASP A 13 -0.31 -6.18 14.09
N THR A 14 -1.07 -5.14 14.36
CA THR A 14 -0.70 -4.13 15.34
C THR A 14 -0.61 -4.69 16.77
N HIS A 15 -1.35 -5.77 17.09
CA HIS A 15 -1.30 -6.39 18.41
C HIS A 15 0.08 -7.02 18.65
N ILE A 16 0.58 -7.79 17.68
CA ILE A 16 1.92 -8.39 17.73
C ILE A 16 2.99 -7.29 17.79
N MET A 17 2.89 -6.28 16.93
CA MET A 17 3.90 -5.22 16.87
C MET A 17 3.96 -4.36 18.15
N LYS A 18 2.84 -4.15 18.84
CA LYS A 18 2.81 -3.40 20.12
C LYS A 18 3.55 -4.11 21.26
N THR A 19 3.85 -5.41 21.15
CA THR A 19 4.61 -6.15 22.17
C THR A 19 6.14 -5.98 22.04
N MET A 20 6.60 -5.27 21.01
CA MET A 20 8.00 -5.10 20.67
C MET A 20 8.38 -3.62 20.76
N ASP A 21 9.62 -3.34 21.15
CA ASP A 21 10.21 -2.03 20.95
C ASP A 21 10.55 -1.79 19.45
N GLY A 22 10.95 -0.58 19.08
CA GLY A 22 11.20 -0.21 17.70
C GLY A 22 12.32 -1.02 17.04
N GLU A 23 13.40 -1.33 17.78
CA GLU A 23 14.54 -2.07 17.26
C GLU A 23 14.20 -3.55 17.07
N THR A 24 13.62 -4.18 18.08
CA THR A 24 13.15 -5.56 18.02
C THR A 24 12.10 -5.74 16.93
N GLY A 25 11.13 -4.81 16.83
CA GLY A 25 10.11 -4.84 15.80
C GLY A 25 10.69 -4.70 14.39
N ALA A 26 11.66 -3.83 14.19
CA ALA A 26 12.33 -3.67 12.90
C ALA A 26 13.13 -4.93 12.53
N ALA A 27 13.84 -5.55 13.49
CA ALA A 27 14.55 -6.80 13.27
C ALA A 27 13.59 -7.94 12.92
N PHE A 28 12.45 -8.03 13.61
CA PHE A 28 11.41 -9.01 13.33
C PHE A 28 10.83 -8.81 11.90
N LEU A 29 10.47 -7.59 11.50
CA LEU A 29 9.90 -7.33 10.18
C LEU A 29 10.87 -7.64 9.03
N LYS A 30 12.17 -7.57 9.23
CA LYS A 30 13.16 -7.97 8.21
C LYS A 30 13.03 -9.44 7.78
N HIS A 31 12.46 -10.30 8.61
CA HIS A 31 12.20 -11.70 8.25
C HIS A 31 11.01 -11.89 7.31
N PHE A 32 10.28 -10.82 6.96
CA PHE A 32 9.08 -10.87 6.09
C PHE A 32 9.31 -10.18 4.74
N LEU A 33 10.56 -9.95 4.38
CA LEU A 33 10.93 -9.37 3.09
C LEU A 33 10.95 -10.42 1.97
N ALA A 34 11.10 -9.97 0.74
CA ALA A 34 10.99 -10.77 -0.47
C ALA A 34 11.91 -12.00 -0.47
N ASP A 35 13.15 -11.87 0.01
CA ASP A 35 14.11 -12.97 0.06
C ASP A 35 13.65 -14.10 0.98
N SER A 36 13.11 -13.76 2.14
CA SER A 36 12.59 -14.72 3.11
C SER A 36 11.36 -15.43 2.58
N ILE A 37 10.43 -14.70 1.96
CA ILE A 37 9.25 -15.26 1.30
C ILE A 37 9.66 -16.26 0.23
N ILE A 38 10.64 -15.91 -0.60
CA ILE A 38 11.09 -16.78 -1.68
C ILE A 38 11.84 -18.02 -1.16
N ARG A 39 12.56 -17.90 -0.05
CA ARG A 39 13.18 -19.06 0.62
C ARG A 39 12.14 -20.05 1.13
N ASP A 40 11.00 -19.58 1.64
CA ASP A 40 9.89 -20.46 2.03
C ASP A 40 9.34 -21.20 0.83
N PHE A 41 9.06 -20.52 -0.27
CA PHE A 41 8.55 -21.16 -1.48
C PHE A 41 9.54 -22.16 -2.08
N GLU A 42 10.84 -21.86 -2.07
CA GLU A 42 11.88 -22.79 -2.50
C GLU A 42 11.96 -24.01 -1.57
N HIS A 43 11.79 -23.81 -0.25
CA HIS A 43 11.71 -24.91 0.69
C HIS A 43 10.52 -25.82 0.36
N LEU A 44 9.32 -25.26 0.22
CA LEU A 44 8.13 -26.02 -0.16
C LEU A 44 8.30 -26.74 -1.49
N ARG A 45 8.88 -26.08 -2.50
CA ARG A 45 9.16 -26.72 -3.79
C ARG A 45 9.98 -28.00 -3.63
N ARG A 46 10.96 -27.96 -2.76
CA ARG A 46 11.88 -29.10 -2.54
C ARG A 46 11.26 -30.20 -1.69
N THR A 47 10.55 -29.84 -0.63
CA THR A 47 10.01 -30.81 0.33
C THR A 47 8.69 -31.43 -0.12
N GLU A 48 7.76 -30.59 -0.58
CA GLU A 48 6.39 -31.01 -0.87
C GLU A 48 6.15 -31.34 -2.35
N PHE A 49 7.01 -30.81 -3.24
CA PHE A 49 6.85 -31.00 -4.69
C PHE A 49 8.04 -31.71 -5.35
N GLY A 50 8.83 -32.43 -4.57
CA GLY A 50 9.94 -33.26 -5.07
C GLY A 50 11.00 -32.51 -5.85
N GLY A 51 11.12 -31.22 -5.67
CA GLY A 51 12.10 -30.38 -6.36
C GLY A 51 11.74 -30.05 -7.81
N ALA A 52 10.52 -30.37 -8.28
CA ALA A 52 10.08 -30.03 -9.63
C ALA A 52 10.23 -28.53 -9.92
N ARG A 53 10.60 -28.18 -11.14
CA ARG A 53 10.71 -26.77 -11.55
C ARG A 53 9.33 -26.18 -11.74
N TRP A 54 9.15 -24.92 -11.26
CA TRP A 54 7.88 -24.22 -11.32
C TRP A 54 7.82 -23.17 -12.43
N ALA A 55 6.64 -22.96 -12.97
CA ALA A 55 6.30 -21.70 -13.62
C ALA A 55 5.78 -20.73 -12.56
N THR A 56 6.23 -19.49 -12.60
CA THR A 56 5.81 -18.45 -11.65
C THR A 56 5.03 -17.35 -12.36
N LEU A 57 3.99 -16.84 -11.70
CA LEU A 57 3.21 -15.69 -12.15
C LEU A 57 3.12 -14.70 -10.99
N GLY A 58 3.61 -13.48 -11.19
CA GLY A 58 3.58 -12.41 -10.20
C GLY A 58 2.93 -11.15 -10.71
N GLN A 59 1.94 -10.63 -9.97
CA GLN A 59 1.33 -9.34 -10.23
C GLN A 59 1.76 -8.34 -9.15
N SER A 60 2.07 -7.10 -9.54
CA SER A 60 2.47 -6.03 -8.62
C SER A 60 3.66 -6.49 -7.77
N TYR A 61 3.55 -6.51 -6.43
CA TYR A 61 4.59 -7.04 -5.54
C TYR A 61 4.97 -8.50 -5.86
N GLY A 62 4.02 -9.31 -6.35
CA GLY A 62 4.32 -10.64 -6.86
C GLY A 62 5.32 -10.66 -8.01
N GLY A 63 5.37 -9.60 -8.81
CA GLY A 63 6.41 -9.42 -9.83
C GLY A 63 7.80 -9.24 -9.22
N PHE A 64 7.92 -8.50 -8.12
CA PHE A 64 9.18 -8.38 -7.37
C PHE A 64 9.60 -9.74 -6.81
N LEU A 65 8.64 -10.53 -6.30
CA LEU A 65 8.91 -11.87 -5.81
C LEU A 65 9.39 -12.81 -6.92
N THR A 66 8.79 -12.76 -8.13
CA THR A 66 9.26 -13.59 -9.26
C THR A 66 10.68 -13.25 -9.67
N LEU A 67 11.04 -11.97 -9.69
CA LEU A 67 12.42 -11.53 -9.99
C LEU A 67 13.39 -11.93 -8.88
N THR A 68 12.98 -11.83 -7.63
CA THR A 68 13.76 -12.32 -6.48
C THR A 68 13.98 -13.82 -6.58
N TYR A 69 12.95 -14.58 -7.00
CA TYR A 69 13.07 -16.02 -7.21
C TYR A 69 14.10 -16.36 -8.30
N LEU A 70 14.01 -15.68 -9.45
CA LEU A 70 14.98 -15.83 -10.55
C LEU A 70 16.41 -15.49 -10.11
N SER A 71 16.57 -14.51 -9.23
CA SER A 71 17.89 -14.11 -8.72
C SER A 71 18.47 -15.14 -7.74
N LEU A 72 17.65 -15.67 -6.82
CA LEU A 72 18.12 -16.55 -5.76
C LEU A 72 18.15 -18.03 -6.17
N PHE A 73 17.14 -18.48 -6.94
CA PHE A 73 16.94 -19.90 -7.28
C PHE A 73 16.55 -20.10 -8.76
N PRO A 74 17.36 -19.63 -9.73
CA PRO A 74 17.01 -19.71 -11.15
C PRO A 74 16.81 -21.15 -11.65
N LYS A 75 17.49 -22.11 -11.04
CA LYS A 75 17.35 -23.53 -11.38
C LYS A 75 16.00 -24.11 -10.96
N GLY A 76 15.29 -23.48 -10.03
CA GLY A 76 13.96 -23.88 -9.58
C GLY A 76 12.83 -23.44 -10.50
N VAL A 77 13.12 -22.60 -11.49
CA VAL A 77 12.11 -21.95 -12.35
C VAL A 77 12.23 -22.48 -13.79
N ILE A 78 11.07 -22.76 -14.39
CA ILE A 78 10.95 -23.14 -15.80
C ILE A 78 10.58 -21.96 -16.68
N ALA A 79 9.67 -21.10 -16.17
CA ALA A 79 9.22 -19.87 -16.79
C ALA A 79 8.74 -18.88 -15.72
N SER A 80 8.83 -17.58 -15.99
CA SER A 80 8.41 -16.53 -15.07
C SER A 80 7.61 -15.47 -15.82
N PHE A 81 6.42 -15.18 -15.31
CA PHE A 81 5.51 -14.19 -15.87
C PHE A 81 5.32 -13.06 -14.85
N THR A 82 5.43 -11.83 -15.30
CA THR A 82 5.30 -10.64 -14.44
C THR A 82 4.34 -9.65 -15.06
N THR A 83 3.38 -9.18 -14.27
CA THR A 83 2.43 -8.15 -14.69
C THR A 83 2.44 -6.98 -13.69
N GLY A 84 2.75 -5.77 -14.17
CA GLY A 84 2.72 -4.54 -13.37
C GLY A 84 3.66 -4.53 -12.17
N GLY A 85 4.73 -5.32 -12.16
CA GLY A 85 5.62 -5.51 -11.02
C GLY A 85 7.09 -5.61 -11.38
N ILE A 86 7.56 -4.79 -12.33
CA ILE A 86 9.00 -4.69 -12.64
C ILE A 86 9.58 -3.53 -11.82
N PRO A 87 10.52 -3.79 -10.89
CA PRO A 87 11.16 -2.73 -10.12
C PRO A 87 12.17 -1.95 -10.95
N HIS A 88 12.43 -0.71 -10.52
CA HIS A 88 13.63 0.00 -10.90
C HIS A 88 14.84 -0.61 -10.16
N VAL A 89 15.94 -0.87 -10.85
CA VAL A 89 17.16 -1.44 -10.27
C VAL A 89 18.38 -0.63 -10.69
N PRO A 90 19.19 -0.15 -9.75
CA PRO A 90 19.00 -0.22 -8.29
C PRO A 90 17.81 0.62 -7.84
N ALA A 91 17.09 0.13 -6.84
CA ALA A 91 15.94 0.86 -6.31
C ALA A 91 16.38 1.96 -5.34
N ASP A 92 15.98 3.20 -5.64
CA ASP A 92 16.11 4.36 -4.77
C ASP A 92 14.76 5.05 -4.68
N ALA A 93 14.30 5.32 -3.46
CA ALA A 93 13.03 5.99 -3.21
C ALA A 93 12.99 7.38 -3.89
N THR A 94 14.09 8.11 -3.86
CA THR A 94 14.21 9.44 -4.49
C THR A 94 13.96 9.35 -6.00
N ASP A 95 14.55 8.37 -6.67
CA ASP A 95 14.35 8.16 -8.11
C ASP A 95 12.91 7.79 -8.43
N VAL A 96 12.29 6.91 -7.65
CA VAL A 96 10.87 6.56 -7.81
C VAL A 96 10.00 7.79 -7.69
N TYR A 97 10.18 8.59 -6.64
CA TYR A 97 9.38 9.79 -6.42
C TYR A 97 9.63 10.88 -7.46
N ARG A 98 10.86 11.05 -7.96
CA ARG A 98 11.17 11.98 -9.06
C ARG A 98 10.30 11.71 -10.29
N HIS A 99 9.95 10.45 -10.54
CA HIS A 99 9.09 10.05 -11.66
C HIS A 99 7.59 10.06 -11.32
N THR A 100 7.23 9.78 -10.06
CA THR A 100 5.82 9.65 -9.67
C THR A 100 5.18 10.96 -9.25
N PHE A 101 5.89 11.88 -8.60
CA PHE A 101 5.36 13.19 -8.20
C PHE A 101 4.78 14.02 -9.35
N PRO A 102 5.45 14.19 -10.50
CA PRO A 102 4.87 14.95 -11.60
C PRO A 102 3.56 14.34 -12.12
N ARG A 103 3.47 13.00 -12.13
CA ARG A 103 2.25 12.29 -12.53
C ARG A 103 1.13 12.48 -11.53
N MET A 104 1.44 12.43 -10.23
CA MET A 104 0.47 12.69 -9.17
C MET A 104 -0.03 14.14 -9.24
N ALA A 105 0.85 15.13 -9.37
CA ALA A 105 0.48 16.53 -9.54
C ALA A 105 -0.46 16.74 -10.73
N SER A 106 -0.17 16.11 -11.87
CA SER A 106 -1.04 16.16 -13.05
C SER A 106 -2.43 15.55 -12.78
N LYS A 107 -2.51 14.43 -12.06
CA LYS A 107 -3.79 13.80 -11.70
C LYS A 107 -4.57 14.63 -10.71
N THR A 108 -3.92 15.20 -9.70
CA THR A 108 -4.54 16.10 -8.72
C THR A 108 -5.12 17.34 -9.41
N LYS A 109 -4.38 17.94 -10.35
CA LYS A 109 -4.88 19.05 -11.16
C LYS A 109 -6.16 18.65 -11.91
N ARG A 110 -6.15 17.52 -12.62
CA ARG A 110 -7.32 17.01 -13.34
C ARG A 110 -8.50 16.69 -12.44
N PHE A 111 -8.26 16.24 -11.22
CA PHE A 111 -9.30 16.02 -10.22
C PHE A 111 -10.00 17.31 -9.87
N TYR A 112 -9.27 18.37 -9.51
CA TYR A 112 -9.83 19.67 -9.18
C TYR A 112 -10.43 20.42 -10.38
N GLU A 113 -9.93 20.19 -11.60
CA GLU A 113 -10.59 20.67 -12.82
C GLU A 113 -11.98 20.04 -13.00
N ARG A 114 -12.15 18.78 -12.65
CA ARG A 114 -13.41 18.06 -12.73
C ARG A 114 -14.35 18.35 -11.57
N TYR A 115 -13.82 18.54 -10.38
CA TYR A 115 -14.56 18.80 -9.15
C TYR A 115 -14.02 20.05 -8.43
N PRO A 116 -14.28 21.26 -8.96
CA PRO A 116 -13.72 22.50 -8.38
C PRO A 116 -14.12 22.73 -6.93
N VAL A 117 -15.32 22.33 -6.53
CA VAL A 117 -15.85 22.46 -5.16
C VAL A 117 -14.99 21.69 -4.14
N ASP A 118 -14.31 20.65 -4.55
CA ASP A 118 -13.49 19.84 -3.64
C ASP A 118 -12.21 20.54 -3.19
N VAL A 119 -11.79 21.62 -3.86
CA VAL A 119 -10.68 22.48 -3.39
C VAL A 119 -11.04 23.08 -2.03
N GLU A 120 -12.23 23.66 -1.93
CA GLU A 120 -12.71 24.30 -0.68
C GLU A 120 -13.01 23.24 0.39
N ARG A 121 -13.59 22.09 0.00
CA ARG A 121 -13.87 20.98 0.91
C ARG A 121 -12.60 20.42 1.55
N VAL A 122 -11.56 20.15 0.74
CA VAL A 122 -10.27 19.66 1.27
C VAL A 122 -9.60 20.69 2.17
N ALA A 123 -9.64 21.97 1.80
CA ALA A 123 -9.11 23.04 2.64
C ALA A 123 -9.84 23.10 4.00
N ALA A 124 -11.18 23.10 3.99
CA ALA A 124 -11.98 23.11 5.22
C ALA A 124 -11.72 21.89 6.11
N LEU A 125 -11.59 20.69 5.52
CA LEU A 125 -11.21 19.49 6.26
C LEU A 125 -9.82 19.62 6.88
N ALA A 126 -8.85 20.15 6.15
CA ALA A 126 -7.50 20.37 6.67
C ALA A 126 -7.51 21.36 7.85
N ASP A 127 -8.23 22.47 7.75
CA ASP A 127 -8.37 23.46 8.82
C ASP A 127 -9.02 22.84 10.08
N ILE A 128 -10.03 21.99 9.92
CA ILE A 128 -10.67 21.28 11.04
C ILE A 128 -9.66 20.34 11.70
N LEU A 129 -8.91 19.57 10.92
CA LEU A 129 -7.94 18.61 11.44
C LEU A 129 -6.72 19.27 12.11
N ASP A 130 -6.37 20.47 11.68
CA ASP A 130 -5.31 21.26 12.31
C ASP A 130 -5.79 21.93 13.61
N SER A 131 -7.05 22.36 13.65
CA SER A 131 -7.62 23.09 14.80
C SER A 131 -8.09 22.20 15.96
N ARG A 132 -8.43 20.93 15.70
CA ARG A 132 -8.93 20.01 16.72
C ARG A 132 -8.51 18.56 16.47
N LYS A 133 -8.39 17.80 17.57
CA LYS A 133 -8.14 16.36 17.48
C LYS A 133 -9.42 15.64 17.02
N VAL A 134 -9.34 14.99 15.87
CA VAL A 134 -10.36 14.07 15.35
C VAL A 134 -9.85 12.65 15.52
N VAL A 135 -10.70 11.73 15.98
CA VAL A 135 -10.33 10.34 16.26
C VAL A 135 -11.21 9.42 15.42
N LEU A 136 -10.60 8.49 14.74
CA LEU A 136 -11.27 7.46 13.95
C LEU A 136 -11.89 6.37 14.86
N PRO A 137 -12.87 5.58 14.38
CA PRO A 137 -13.51 4.52 15.16
C PRO A 137 -12.54 3.50 15.77
N ASN A 138 -11.38 3.29 15.17
CA ASN A 138 -10.32 2.42 15.68
C ASN A 138 -9.43 3.08 16.76
N GLY A 139 -9.71 4.32 17.15
CA GLY A 139 -8.95 5.08 18.14
C GLY A 139 -7.74 5.84 17.60
N ASP A 140 -7.43 5.72 16.31
CA ASP A 140 -6.32 6.45 15.70
C ASP A 140 -6.67 7.92 15.44
N PRO A 141 -5.70 8.85 15.50
CA PRO A 141 -5.93 10.23 15.09
C PRO A 141 -6.10 10.32 13.56
N LEU A 142 -7.09 11.09 13.12
CA LEU A 142 -7.18 11.57 11.74
C LEU A 142 -6.42 12.91 11.68
N THR A 143 -5.31 12.92 10.94
CA THR A 143 -4.47 14.09 10.75
C THR A 143 -4.55 14.60 9.31
N VAL A 144 -4.02 15.81 9.03
CA VAL A 144 -3.93 16.33 7.67
C VAL A 144 -3.11 15.40 6.76
N GLU A 145 -2.00 14.87 7.26
CA GLU A 145 -1.17 13.91 6.50
C GLU A 145 -1.95 12.64 6.16
N ARG A 146 -2.78 12.17 7.08
CA ARG A 146 -3.63 11.00 6.83
C ARG A 146 -4.74 11.32 5.82
N LEU A 147 -5.31 12.51 5.85
CA LEU A 147 -6.23 12.99 4.81
C LEU A 147 -5.55 13.01 3.44
N GLN A 148 -4.32 13.50 3.36
CA GLN A 148 -3.55 13.53 2.11
C GLN A 148 -3.30 12.14 1.53
N CYS A 149 -3.27 11.07 2.35
CA CYS A 149 -3.13 9.70 1.87
C CYS A 149 -4.28 9.25 0.96
N LEU A 150 -5.45 9.92 0.97
CA LEU A 150 -6.53 9.69 0.01
C LEU A 150 -6.07 9.89 -1.43
N GLY A 151 -5.06 10.74 -1.66
CA GLY A 151 -4.45 10.93 -2.98
C GLY A 151 -3.84 9.66 -3.58
N ALA A 152 -3.53 8.64 -2.78
CA ALA A 152 -3.08 7.34 -3.27
C ALA A 152 -4.13 6.67 -4.18
N ASP A 153 -5.42 6.93 -3.98
CA ASP A 153 -6.51 6.42 -4.81
C ASP A 153 -6.40 6.90 -6.26
N PHE A 154 -5.78 8.04 -6.52
CA PHE A 154 -5.58 8.54 -7.88
C PHE A 154 -4.64 7.66 -8.72
N GLY A 155 -3.95 6.71 -8.09
CA GLY A 155 -3.22 5.63 -8.76
C GLY A 155 -4.11 4.56 -9.42
N MET A 156 -5.36 4.45 -8.98
CA MET A 156 -6.33 3.41 -9.38
C MET A 156 -7.31 3.92 -10.43
N LYS A 157 -8.09 3.00 -11.01
CA LYS A 157 -9.25 3.32 -11.91
C LYS A 157 -10.50 2.59 -11.40
N PRO A 158 -11.67 3.22 -11.32
CA PRO A 158 -11.95 4.65 -11.25
C PRO A 158 -11.63 5.19 -9.85
N SER A 159 -11.16 6.42 -9.74
CA SER A 159 -10.70 6.95 -8.45
C SER A 159 -11.23 8.35 -8.13
N PHE A 160 -11.36 9.19 -9.14
CA PHE A 160 -11.79 10.58 -8.94
C PHE A 160 -13.19 10.66 -8.33
N GLU A 161 -14.12 9.87 -8.85
CA GLU A 161 -15.49 9.77 -8.34
C GLU A 161 -15.52 9.31 -6.89
N ARG A 162 -14.71 8.31 -6.53
CA ARG A 162 -14.66 7.79 -5.16
C ARG A 162 -14.21 8.86 -4.18
N VAL A 163 -13.12 9.57 -4.48
CA VAL A 163 -12.61 10.63 -3.62
C VAL A 163 -13.62 11.79 -3.54
N HIS A 164 -14.22 12.20 -4.67
CA HIS A 164 -15.26 13.23 -4.69
C HIS A 164 -16.43 12.88 -3.78
N TRP A 165 -17.01 11.68 -3.92
CA TRP A 165 -18.14 11.25 -3.09
C TRP A 165 -17.79 11.12 -1.62
N MET A 166 -16.56 10.70 -1.30
CA MET A 166 -16.10 10.66 0.09
C MET A 166 -16.01 12.07 0.69
N LEU A 167 -15.50 13.03 -0.06
CA LEU A 167 -15.44 14.43 0.36
C LEU A 167 -16.85 15.04 0.46
N ASP A 168 -17.75 14.72 -0.46
CA ASP A 168 -19.15 15.17 -0.43
C ASP A 168 -19.86 14.67 0.83
N GLN A 169 -19.74 13.38 1.13
CA GLN A 169 -20.36 12.79 2.32
C GLN A 169 -19.86 13.39 3.64
N ALA A 170 -18.63 13.87 3.69
CA ALA A 170 -18.07 14.49 4.89
C ALA A 170 -18.79 15.81 5.29
N PHE A 171 -19.61 16.38 4.40
CA PHE A 171 -20.33 17.64 4.59
C PHE A 171 -21.84 17.52 4.47
N LEU A 172 -22.41 16.30 4.52
CA LEU A 172 -23.86 16.10 4.30
C LEU A 172 -24.76 16.67 5.40
N ASP A 173 -24.27 16.90 6.60
CA ASP A 173 -25.09 17.34 7.75
C ASP A 173 -25.38 18.86 7.77
N GLY A 174 -25.07 19.60 6.71
CA GLY A 174 -25.64 20.93 6.40
C GLY A 174 -25.27 22.13 7.30
N ASP A 175 -24.49 21.91 8.36
CA ASP A 175 -24.11 22.95 9.34
C ASP A 175 -22.62 23.34 9.26
N GLY A 176 -21.89 22.81 8.25
CA GLY A 176 -20.43 23.00 8.17
C GLY A 176 -19.64 22.15 9.17
N SER A 177 -20.31 21.31 9.96
CA SER A 177 -19.66 20.27 10.77
C SER A 177 -19.35 19.05 9.91
N VAL A 178 -18.17 18.49 10.10
CA VAL A 178 -17.85 17.17 9.53
C VAL A 178 -18.69 16.14 10.27
N SER A 179 -19.52 15.38 9.55
CA SER A 179 -20.31 14.30 10.14
C SER A 179 -19.37 13.34 10.89
N ALA A 180 -19.53 13.24 12.19
CA ALA A 180 -18.91 12.19 12.98
C ALA A 180 -19.67 10.90 12.61
N GLY A 181 -19.21 10.22 11.55
CA GLY A 181 -19.82 8.98 11.09
C GLY A 181 -20.00 7.99 12.22
N SER A 182 -21.23 7.57 12.41
CA SER A 182 -21.65 6.47 13.28
C SER A 182 -21.05 5.14 12.85
#